data_01fdeec07fea2a9f12107cb03605de1e
#
_entry.id   01fdeec07fea2a9f12107cb03605de1e
#
_cell.length_a   1.000
_cell.length_b   1.000
_cell.length_c   1.000
_cell.angle_alpha   90.00
_cell.angle_beta   90.00
_cell.angle_gamma   90.00
#
_symmetry.space_group_name_H-M   'P 1'
#
loop_
_entity.id
_entity.type
_entity.pdbx_description
1 polymer ?
#
loop_
_entity_poly.entity_id
_entity_poly.type
_entity_poly.pdbx_seq_one_letter_code
_entity_poly.pdbx_strand_id
1 'polypeptide(L)'
;MNSESPRPSDNEIVRQVLDGNVNAFESLLKRHSVRVLKIVQRHVPHEDVEETAQETFVRAYRSLPTYRGKSDFSRWLSAIAVRSCYDYWRKAYRSREVPISTLPEKHENWLEAALSGASEQSHHEEGLQTEAKELLNWALAQLSAEERMVIELVYLEGLSVKEAADLLGWSVANVKVRSFRSRKKLEKLLTRQGAQGKRW
;
A
#
# COMPACT_ATOMS: atom_id res chain seq x y z
N MET A 1 -4.45 -46.45 -7.16
CA MET A 1 -3.22 -45.58 -7.06
C MET A 1 -3.50 -44.37 -7.92
N ASN A 2 -4.02 -43.31 -7.32
CA ASN A 2 -4.21 -42.02 -8.03
C ASN A 2 -2.85 -41.33 -8.16
N SER A 3 -2.26 -41.43 -9.34
CA SER A 3 -1.10 -40.59 -9.70
C SER A 3 -1.61 -39.16 -9.86
N GLU A 4 -1.63 -38.36 -8.78
CA GLU A 4 -1.75 -36.93 -8.92
C GLU A 4 -0.55 -36.44 -9.73
N SER A 5 -0.80 -36.09 -10.98
CA SER A 5 0.20 -35.38 -11.79
C SER A 5 0.64 -34.13 -11.01
N PRO A 6 1.95 -33.89 -10.87
CA PRO A 6 2.45 -32.73 -10.12
C PRO A 6 1.85 -31.46 -10.69
N ARG A 7 1.30 -30.61 -9.83
CA ARG A 7 0.69 -29.33 -10.24
C ARG A 7 1.76 -28.51 -10.98
N PRO A 8 1.45 -27.97 -12.16
CA PRO A 8 2.43 -27.23 -12.93
C PRO A 8 2.94 -26.02 -12.14
N SER A 9 4.22 -25.71 -12.26
CA SER A 9 4.86 -24.53 -11.68
C SER A 9 4.33 -23.25 -12.33
N ASP A 10 4.47 -22.10 -11.66
CA ASP A 10 4.05 -20.82 -12.23
C ASP A 10 4.73 -20.54 -13.59
N ASN A 11 6.02 -20.90 -13.72
CA ASN A 11 6.77 -20.73 -14.96
C ASN A 11 6.23 -21.61 -16.11
N GLU A 12 5.78 -22.81 -15.82
CA GLU A 12 5.15 -23.69 -16.81
C GLU A 12 3.79 -23.14 -17.24
N ILE A 13 2.99 -22.64 -16.29
CA ILE A 13 1.71 -22.01 -16.60
C ILE A 13 1.93 -20.75 -17.45
N VAL A 14 2.90 -19.91 -17.11
CA VAL A 14 3.25 -18.71 -17.90
C VAL A 14 3.59 -19.09 -19.34
N ARG A 15 4.39 -20.15 -19.56
CA ARG A 15 4.71 -20.63 -20.92
C ARG A 15 3.45 -21.05 -21.65
N GLN A 16 2.56 -21.83 -21.02
CA GLN A 16 1.30 -22.25 -21.63
C GLN A 16 0.46 -21.04 -22.09
N VAL A 17 0.37 -19.99 -21.24
CA VAL A 17 -0.37 -18.76 -21.61
C VAL A 17 0.29 -18.07 -22.81
N LEU A 18 1.62 -17.95 -22.81
CA LEU A 18 2.36 -17.30 -23.89
C LEU A 18 2.28 -18.11 -25.22
N ASP A 19 2.16 -19.45 -25.13
CA ASP A 19 1.97 -20.35 -26.26
C ASP A 19 0.49 -20.38 -26.77
N GLY A 20 -0.38 -19.52 -26.19
CA GLY A 20 -1.76 -19.34 -26.67
C GLY A 20 -2.84 -19.99 -25.82
N ASN A 21 -2.51 -20.77 -24.78
CA ASN A 21 -3.50 -21.30 -23.84
C ASN A 21 -3.88 -20.24 -22.79
N VAL A 22 -4.71 -19.27 -23.20
CA VAL A 22 -5.15 -18.15 -22.35
C VAL A 22 -5.83 -18.63 -21.06
N ASN A 23 -6.55 -19.75 -21.12
CA ASN A 23 -7.26 -20.32 -19.96
C ASN A 23 -6.31 -20.79 -18.85
N ALA A 24 -5.05 -21.10 -19.16
CA ALA A 24 -4.07 -21.47 -18.14
C ALA A 24 -3.82 -20.31 -17.13
N PHE A 25 -4.03 -19.04 -17.51
CA PHE A 25 -3.87 -17.91 -16.64
C PHE A 25 -4.80 -17.94 -15.41
N GLU A 26 -5.95 -18.58 -15.52
CA GLU A 26 -6.87 -18.79 -14.39
C GLU A 26 -6.20 -19.52 -13.21
N SER A 27 -5.28 -20.44 -13.50
CA SER A 27 -4.52 -21.14 -12.46
C SER A 27 -3.61 -20.21 -11.68
N LEU A 28 -3.00 -19.21 -12.33
CA LEU A 28 -2.21 -18.16 -11.66
C LEU A 28 -3.10 -17.24 -10.84
N LEU A 29 -4.26 -16.85 -11.40
CA LEU A 29 -5.27 -16.07 -10.67
C LEU A 29 -5.66 -16.77 -9.36
N LYS A 30 -6.10 -18.01 -9.42
CA LYS A 30 -6.52 -18.79 -8.25
C LYS A 30 -5.41 -18.94 -7.21
N ARG A 31 -4.17 -19.17 -7.66
CA ARG A 31 -3.01 -19.40 -6.79
C ARG A 31 -2.58 -18.13 -6.06
N HIS A 32 -2.68 -16.97 -6.70
CA HIS A 32 -2.12 -15.71 -6.21
C HIS A 32 -3.17 -14.68 -5.77
N SER A 33 -4.46 -14.95 -5.92
CA SER A 33 -5.55 -14.01 -5.57
C SER A 33 -5.47 -13.53 -4.13
N VAL A 34 -5.30 -14.43 -3.17
CA VAL A 34 -5.21 -14.09 -1.74
C VAL A 34 -4.03 -13.16 -1.46
N ARG A 35 -2.89 -13.38 -2.12
CA ARG A 35 -1.71 -12.54 -1.96
C ARG A 35 -1.96 -11.14 -2.52
N VAL A 36 -2.51 -11.04 -3.73
CA VAL A 36 -2.82 -9.75 -4.37
C VAL A 36 -3.82 -8.97 -3.52
N LEU A 37 -4.92 -9.62 -3.10
CA LEU A 37 -5.92 -9.01 -2.23
C LEU A 37 -5.29 -8.48 -0.93
N LYS A 38 -4.44 -9.26 -0.25
CA LYS A 38 -3.76 -8.82 0.97
C LYS A 38 -2.87 -7.59 0.75
N ILE A 39 -2.18 -7.49 -0.39
CA ILE A 39 -1.38 -6.32 -0.72
C ILE A 39 -2.31 -5.13 -0.93
N VAL A 40 -3.33 -5.28 -1.78
CA VAL A 40 -4.22 -4.19 -2.14
C VAL A 40 -5.00 -3.67 -0.92
N GLN A 41 -5.53 -4.56 -0.06
CA GLN A 41 -6.24 -4.20 1.17
C GLN A 41 -5.44 -3.34 2.15
N ARG A 42 -4.12 -3.42 2.11
CA ARG A 42 -3.25 -2.60 2.97
C ARG A 42 -3.06 -1.19 2.46
N HIS A 43 -3.24 -0.98 1.16
CA HIS A 43 -2.82 0.25 0.50
C HIS A 43 -3.97 1.08 -0.07
N VAL A 44 -5.17 0.50 -0.26
CA VAL A 44 -6.31 1.24 -0.82
C VAL A 44 -7.54 1.10 0.10
N PRO A 45 -8.51 2.03 0.04
CA PRO A 45 -9.77 1.93 0.75
C PRO A 45 -10.52 0.64 0.43
N HIS A 46 -11.30 0.16 1.39
CA HIS A 46 -11.99 -1.13 1.27
C HIS A 46 -12.90 -1.24 0.04
N GLU A 47 -13.59 -0.16 -0.28
CA GLU A 47 -14.48 -0.04 -1.44
C GLU A 47 -13.78 -0.21 -2.79
N ASP A 48 -12.49 0.09 -2.88
CA ASP A 48 -11.71 0.07 -4.12
C ASP A 48 -10.79 -1.16 -4.25
N VAL A 49 -10.80 -2.04 -3.24
CA VAL A 49 -9.92 -3.23 -3.19
C VAL A 49 -10.16 -4.17 -4.36
N GLU A 50 -11.42 -4.49 -4.65
CA GLU A 50 -11.76 -5.45 -5.69
C GLU A 50 -11.36 -4.94 -7.08
N GLU A 51 -11.71 -3.68 -7.39
CA GLU A 51 -11.35 -3.04 -8.66
C GLU A 51 -9.82 -2.98 -8.83
N THR A 52 -9.10 -2.56 -7.78
CA THR A 52 -7.62 -2.46 -7.85
C THR A 52 -6.96 -3.84 -7.98
N ALA A 53 -7.52 -4.88 -7.35
CA ALA A 53 -7.02 -6.24 -7.50
C ALA A 53 -7.28 -6.78 -8.91
N GLN A 54 -8.45 -6.55 -9.48
CA GLN A 54 -8.77 -6.91 -10.88
C GLN A 54 -7.82 -6.20 -11.85
N GLU A 55 -7.63 -4.89 -11.71
CA GLU A 55 -6.68 -4.13 -12.52
C GLU A 55 -5.26 -4.68 -12.41
N THR A 56 -4.84 -5.12 -11.21
CA THR A 56 -3.55 -5.77 -11.00
C THR A 56 -3.40 -7.01 -11.87
N PHE A 57 -4.41 -7.88 -11.93
CA PHE A 57 -4.34 -9.09 -12.76
C PHE A 57 -4.42 -8.80 -14.25
N VAL A 58 -5.19 -7.79 -14.67
CA VAL A 58 -5.22 -7.33 -16.07
C VAL A 58 -3.84 -6.83 -16.49
N ARG A 59 -3.17 -6.05 -15.65
CA ARG A 59 -1.80 -5.59 -15.87
C ARG A 59 -0.79 -6.73 -15.89
N ALA A 60 -0.93 -7.68 -14.97
CA ALA A 60 -0.09 -8.87 -14.93
C ALA A 60 -0.21 -9.66 -16.23
N TYR A 61 -1.43 -9.92 -16.69
CA TYR A 61 -1.67 -10.62 -17.96
C TYR A 61 -1.03 -9.90 -19.15
N ARG A 62 -1.26 -8.58 -19.27
CA ARG A 62 -0.68 -7.76 -20.35
C ARG A 62 0.86 -7.71 -20.30
N SER A 63 1.43 -7.77 -19.10
CA SER A 63 2.88 -7.71 -18.88
C SER A 63 3.56 -9.08 -18.91
N LEU A 64 2.79 -10.17 -19.03
CA LEU A 64 3.30 -11.54 -18.99
C LEU A 64 4.44 -11.79 -20.00
N PRO A 65 4.41 -11.26 -21.24
CA PRO A 65 5.52 -11.38 -22.20
C PRO A 65 6.85 -10.77 -21.69
N THR A 66 6.81 -9.88 -20.70
CA THR A 66 8.00 -9.27 -20.11
C THR A 66 8.58 -10.08 -18.94
N TYR A 67 7.82 -11.04 -18.40
CA TYR A 67 8.26 -11.90 -17.32
C TYR A 67 9.28 -12.92 -17.84
N ARG A 68 10.53 -12.83 -17.36
CA ARG A 68 11.65 -13.65 -17.83
C ARG A 68 12.00 -14.83 -16.91
N GLY A 69 11.20 -15.07 -15.86
CA GLY A 69 11.48 -16.15 -14.90
C GLY A 69 12.74 -15.94 -14.03
N LYS A 70 13.36 -14.74 -14.05
CA LYS A 70 14.55 -14.41 -13.23
C LYS A 70 14.25 -14.24 -11.75
N SER A 71 13.03 -13.94 -11.41
CA SER A 71 12.51 -13.85 -10.05
C SER A 71 11.33 -14.79 -9.91
N ASP A 72 10.97 -15.13 -8.67
CA ASP A 72 9.71 -15.80 -8.37
C ASP A 72 8.54 -15.01 -8.95
N PHE A 73 7.60 -15.68 -9.60
CA PHE A 73 6.38 -15.08 -10.17
C PHE A 73 5.59 -14.30 -9.12
N SER A 74 5.50 -14.84 -7.92
CA SER A 74 4.85 -14.20 -6.78
C SER A 74 5.45 -12.82 -6.46
N ARG A 75 6.79 -12.68 -6.49
CA ARG A 75 7.47 -11.40 -6.27
C ARG A 75 7.23 -10.42 -7.41
N TRP A 76 7.28 -10.90 -8.65
CA TRP A 76 6.99 -10.07 -9.83
C TRP A 76 5.55 -9.54 -9.81
N LEU A 77 4.57 -10.41 -9.47
CA LEU A 77 3.17 -10.03 -9.34
C LEU A 77 2.94 -9.06 -8.17
N SER A 78 3.64 -9.23 -7.04
CA SER A 78 3.57 -8.30 -5.91
C SER A 78 4.03 -6.89 -6.29
N ALA A 79 5.07 -6.76 -7.12
CA ALA A 79 5.50 -5.46 -7.63
C ALA A 79 4.44 -4.80 -8.53
N ILE A 80 3.71 -5.60 -9.32
CA ILE A 80 2.58 -5.07 -10.11
C ILE A 80 1.45 -4.60 -9.19
N ALA A 81 1.12 -5.37 -8.14
CA ALA A 81 0.08 -5.00 -7.18
C ALA A 81 0.40 -3.68 -6.46
N VAL A 82 1.62 -3.53 -5.94
CA VAL A 82 2.07 -2.28 -5.30
C VAL A 82 2.00 -1.09 -6.27
N ARG A 83 2.41 -1.27 -7.53
CA ARG A 83 2.31 -0.21 -8.55
C ARG A 83 0.87 0.11 -8.92
N SER A 84 -0.04 -0.86 -8.90
CA SER A 84 -1.47 -0.61 -9.09
C SER A 84 -2.04 0.24 -7.96
N CYS A 85 -1.66 -0.02 -6.71
CA CYS A 85 -2.04 0.81 -5.57
C CYS A 85 -1.46 2.24 -5.68
N TYR A 86 -0.21 2.37 -6.12
CA TYR A 86 0.39 3.68 -6.39
C TYR A 86 -0.38 4.45 -7.47
N ASP A 87 -0.74 3.80 -8.57
CA ASP A 87 -1.50 4.43 -9.65
C ASP A 87 -2.92 4.79 -9.22
N TYR A 88 -3.55 3.98 -8.35
CA TYR A 88 -4.81 4.31 -7.71
C TYR A 88 -4.71 5.66 -6.97
N TRP A 89 -3.73 5.83 -6.08
CA TRP A 89 -3.55 7.08 -5.35
C TRP A 89 -3.22 8.24 -6.26
N ARG A 90 -2.38 8.03 -7.28
CA ARG A 90 -2.06 9.06 -8.27
C ARG A 90 -3.31 9.55 -9.01
N LYS A 91 -4.25 8.65 -9.34
CA LYS A 91 -5.53 8.99 -9.95
C LYS A 91 -6.44 9.70 -8.94
N ALA A 92 -6.60 9.17 -7.74
CA ALA A 92 -7.43 9.73 -6.69
C ALA A 92 -7.01 11.16 -6.30
N TYR A 93 -5.71 11.44 -6.21
CA TYR A 93 -5.21 12.78 -5.91
C TYR A 93 -5.35 13.78 -7.06
N ARG A 94 -5.41 13.31 -8.31
CA ARG A 94 -5.69 14.19 -9.46
C ARG A 94 -7.15 14.59 -9.55
N SER A 95 -8.07 13.73 -9.15
CA SER A 95 -9.50 13.98 -9.20
C SER A 95 -10.01 14.73 -7.97
N ARG A 96 -9.23 14.80 -6.91
CA ARG A 96 -9.55 15.63 -5.74
C ARG A 96 -9.03 17.04 -6.00
N GLU A 97 -9.92 18.01 -6.12
CA GLU A 97 -9.70 19.33 -5.56
C GLU A 97 -9.55 19.08 -4.05
N VAL A 98 -8.29 18.98 -3.59
CA VAL A 98 -8.01 18.69 -2.19
C VAL A 98 -8.42 19.91 -1.38
N PRO A 99 -9.55 19.91 -0.65
CA PRO A 99 -9.73 20.88 0.39
C PRO A 99 -8.58 20.65 1.36
N ILE A 100 -7.89 21.71 1.76
CA ILE A 100 -7.03 21.70 2.94
C ILE A 100 -7.97 21.45 4.11
N SER A 101 -8.30 20.17 4.37
CA SER A 101 -9.16 19.83 5.48
C SER A 101 -8.34 20.01 6.75
N THR A 102 -8.74 20.93 7.57
CA THR A 102 -8.31 21.02 8.97
C THR A 102 -8.58 19.68 9.65
N LEU A 103 -7.69 19.28 10.55
CA LEU A 103 -7.90 18.09 11.37
C LEU A 103 -9.25 18.20 12.10
N PRO A 104 -10.12 17.17 12.07
CA PRO A 104 -11.34 17.20 12.87
C PRO A 104 -11.03 17.43 14.35
N GLU A 105 -11.79 18.27 15.03
CA GLU A 105 -11.59 18.69 16.45
C GLU A 105 -11.40 17.50 17.40
N LYS A 106 -12.13 16.39 17.17
CA LYS A 106 -11.97 15.15 17.94
C LYS A 106 -10.55 14.57 17.89
N HIS A 107 -9.83 14.75 16.78
CA HIS A 107 -8.46 14.24 16.59
C HIS A 107 -7.41 15.21 17.12
N GLU A 108 -7.74 16.51 17.24
CA GLU A 108 -6.87 17.49 17.88
C GLU A 108 -6.67 17.13 19.37
N ASN A 109 -7.77 16.86 20.07
CA ASN A 109 -7.76 16.45 21.49
C ASN A 109 -7.00 15.15 21.73
N TRP A 110 -7.21 14.14 20.87
CA TRP A 110 -6.50 12.86 20.97
C TRP A 110 -4.99 13.03 20.71
N LEU A 111 -4.62 13.81 19.70
CA LEU A 111 -3.23 14.06 19.36
C LEU A 111 -2.50 14.79 20.51
N GLU A 112 -3.16 15.74 21.13
CA GLU A 112 -2.64 16.48 22.28
C GLU A 112 -2.41 15.54 23.48
N ALA A 113 -3.37 14.66 23.78
CA ALA A 113 -3.25 13.65 24.82
C ALA A 113 -2.09 12.67 24.53
N ALA A 114 -1.97 12.19 23.31
CA ALA A 114 -0.91 11.28 22.90
C ALA A 114 0.49 11.93 22.96
N LEU A 115 0.63 13.19 22.55
CA LEU A 115 1.90 13.92 22.59
C LEU A 115 2.30 14.37 24.00
N SER A 116 1.32 14.61 24.88
CA SER A 116 1.59 15.00 26.29
C SER A 116 1.97 13.84 27.20
N GLY A 117 1.90 12.59 26.70
CA GLY A 117 2.14 11.39 27.52
C GLY A 117 1.05 11.12 28.57
N ALA A 118 -0.09 11.80 28.48
CA ALA A 118 -1.22 11.69 29.40
C ALA A 118 -2.08 10.42 29.19
N SER A 119 -1.55 9.42 28.49
CA SER A 119 -2.23 8.14 28.27
C SER A 119 -2.10 7.28 29.54
N GLU A 120 -2.83 7.63 30.59
CA GLU A 120 -3.07 6.75 31.72
C GLU A 120 -4.41 6.02 31.59
N GLN A 121 -4.27 4.69 31.59
CA GLN A 121 -5.22 3.65 31.98
C GLN A 121 -6.39 3.28 31.05
N SER A 122 -6.15 2.15 30.39
CA SER A 122 -6.97 0.93 30.29
C SER A 122 -8.47 1.10 30.56
N HIS A 123 -9.24 1.20 29.49
CA HIS A 123 -10.55 0.60 29.19
C HIS A 123 -11.09 1.01 27.81
N HIS A 124 -10.24 1.53 26.92
CA HIS A 124 -10.67 2.05 25.60
C HIS A 124 -9.77 1.59 24.45
N GLU A 125 -9.16 0.40 24.54
CA GLU A 125 -8.19 -0.04 23.51
C GLU A 125 -8.80 -0.07 22.09
N GLU A 126 -10.05 -0.48 21.94
CA GLU A 126 -10.71 -0.50 20.63
C GLU A 126 -11.03 0.91 20.11
N GLY A 127 -11.46 1.81 20.97
CA GLY A 127 -11.72 3.21 20.64
C GLY A 127 -10.44 3.94 20.23
N LEU A 128 -9.37 3.79 21.03
CA LEU A 128 -8.07 4.40 20.77
C LEU A 128 -7.43 3.90 19.47
N GLN A 129 -7.60 2.62 19.14
CA GLN A 129 -7.12 2.06 17.87
C GLN A 129 -7.87 2.63 16.67
N THR A 130 -9.17 2.88 16.79
CA THR A 130 -9.98 3.47 15.73
C THR A 130 -9.58 4.92 15.50
N GLU A 131 -9.45 5.72 16.56
CA GLU A 131 -9.02 7.12 16.48
C GLU A 131 -7.59 7.25 15.91
N ALA A 132 -6.67 6.38 16.34
CA ALA A 132 -5.30 6.35 15.81
C ALA A 132 -5.28 6.03 14.30
N LYS A 133 -6.13 5.10 13.84
CA LYS A 133 -6.27 4.78 12.42
C LYS A 133 -6.85 5.95 11.62
N GLU A 134 -7.89 6.62 12.14
CA GLU A 134 -8.47 7.76 11.48
C GLU A 134 -7.46 8.91 11.34
N LEU A 135 -6.70 9.20 12.39
CA LEU A 135 -5.62 10.19 12.37
C LEU A 135 -4.52 9.84 11.38
N LEU A 136 -4.10 8.56 11.37
CA LEU A 136 -3.11 8.08 10.41
C LEU A 136 -3.61 8.23 8.98
N ASN A 137 -4.85 7.84 8.70
CA ASN A 137 -5.45 7.97 7.37
C ASN A 137 -5.56 9.44 6.94
N TRP A 138 -5.94 10.33 7.86
CA TRP A 138 -5.94 11.77 7.61
C TRP A 138 -4.54 12.28 7.27
N ALA A 139 -3.53 11.92 8.08
CA ALA A 139 -2.15 12.35 7.86
C ALA A 139 -1.59 11.82 6.53
N LEU A 140 -1.88 10.57 6.19
CA LEU A 140 -1.49 9.98 4.91
C LEU A 140 -2.20 10.67 3.72
N ALA A 141 -3.43 11.15 3.90
CA ALA A 141 -4.15 11.89 2.86
C ALA A 141 -3.54 13.26 2.54
N GLN A 142 -2.69 13.81 3.42
CA GLN A 142 -1.95 15.05 3.19
C GLN A 142 -0.64 14.85 2.38
N LEU A 143 -0.28 13.61 2.12
CA LEU A 143 0.91 13.25 1.35
C LEU A 143 0.57 13.14 -0.14
N SER A 144 1.58 13.29 -1.02
CA SER A 144 1.42 12.87 -2.41
C SER A 144 1.36 11.34 -2.51
N ALA A 145 0.91 10.81 -3.65
CA ALA A 145 0.87 9.37 -3.87
C ALA A 145 2.24 8.71 -3.66
N GLU A 146 3.32 9.36 -4.12
CA GLU A 146 4.68 8.89 -3.95
C GLU A 146 5.12 8.88 -2.48
N GLU A 147 4.81 9.97 -1.77
CA GLU A 147 5.14 10.14 -0.36
C GLU A 147 4.41 9.09 0.48
N ARG A 148 3.11 8.89 0.20
CA ARG A 148 2.26 7.93 0.88
C ARG A 148 2.80 6.50 0.71
N MET A 149 3.04 6.06 -0.52
CA MET A 149 3.54 4.70 -0.79
C MET A 149 4.88 4.42 -0.11
N VAL A 150 5.78 5.40 -0.07
CA VAL A 150 7.07 5.23 0.62
C VAL A 150 6.88 5.12 2.13
N ILE A 151 6.00 5.92 2.73
CA ILE A 151 5.70 5.81 4.17
C ILE A 151 5.06 4.46 4.49
N GLU A 152 4.07 4.03 3.72
CA GLU A 152 3.40 2.75 3.92
C GLU A 152 4.39 1.57 3.84
N LEU A 153 5.16 1.48 2.77
CA LEU A 153 6.08 0.36 2.56
C LEU A 153 7.24 0.34 3.57
N VAL A 154 7.87 1.49 3.83
CA VAL A 154 9.10 1.53 4.66
C VAL A 154 8.77 1.58 6.15
N TYR A 155 7.77 2.36 6.58
CA TYR A 155 7.52 2.59 8.00
C TYR A 155 6.34 1.77 8.55
N LEU A 156 5.30 1.50 7.77
CA LEU A 156 4.16 0.73 8.25
C LEU A 156 4.32 -0.77 8.00
N GLU A 157 4.92 -1.17 6.87
CA GLU A 157 5.20 -2.57 6.55
C GLU A 157 6.62 -3.02 6.95
N GLY A 158 7.49 -2.09 7.32
CA GLY A 158 8.85 -2.39 7.77
C GLY A 158 9.80 -2.88 6.67
N LEU A 159 9.48 -2.61 5.40
CA LEU A 159 10.37 -3.00 4.30
C LEU A 159 11.65 -2.15 4.30
N SER A 160 12.76 -2.78 3.93
CA SER A 160 13.98 -2.03 3.66
C SER A 160 13.80 -1.08 2.48
N VAL A 161 14.57 -0.01 2.45
CA VAL A 161 14.57 0.97 1.34
C VAL A 161 14.82 0.28 -0.01
N LYS A 162 15.63 -0.80 -0.03
CA LYS A 162 15.92 -1.57 -1.23
C LYS A 162 14.70 -2.36 -1.69
N GLU A 163 14.01 -3.05 -0.79
CA GLU A 163 12.80 -3.80 -1.11
C GLU A 163 11.69 -2.89 -1.62
N ALA A 164 11.47 -1.76 -0.95
CA ALA A 164 10.50 -0.75 -1.40
C ALA A 164 10.86 -0.20 -2.80
N ALA A 165 12.15 0.05 -3.06
CA ALA A 165 12.63 0.49 -4.37
C ALA A 165 12.36 -0.55 -5.47
N ASP A 166 12.62 -1.82 -5.19
CA ASP A 166 12.37 -2.94 -6.11
C ASP A 166 10.86 -3.05 -6.44
N LEU A 167 9.99 -2.98 -5.42
CA LEU A 167 8.53 -3.05 -5.60
C LEU A 167 8.00 -1.87 -6.42
N LEU A 168 8.40 -0.64 -6.08
CA LEU A 168 7.97 0.57 -6.78
C LEU A 168 8.60 0.72 -8.18
N GLY A 169 9.72 0.04 -8.44
CA GLY A 169 10.51 0.22 -9.66
C GLY A 169 11.26 1.55 -9.66
N TRP A 170 11.66 2.04 -8.48
CA TRP A 170 12.41 3.28 -8.29
C TRP A 170 13.85 3.00 -7.90
N SER A 171 14.72 4.03 -8.00
CA SER A 171 16.06 3.92 -7.48
C SER A 171 16.06 3.97 -5.94
N VAL A 172 17.02 3.26 -5.32
CA VAL A 172 17.23 3.26 -3.86
C VAL A 172 17.42 4.69 -3.33
N ALA A 173 18.16 5.53 -4.07
CA ALA A 173 18.38 6.93 -3.71
C ALA A 173 17.06 7.73 -3.69
N ASN A 174 16.17 7.51 -4.67
CA ASN A 174 14.86 8.16 -4.73
C ASN A 174 14.02 7.78 -3.51
N VAL A 175 13.89 6.49 -3.19
CA VAL A 175 13.12 6.01 -2.02
C VAL A 175 13.72 6.59 -0.73
N LYS A 176 15.06 6.57 -0.56
CA LYS A 176 15.72 7.11 0.63
C LYS A 176 15.43 8.60 0.85
N VAL A 177 15.53 9.41 -0.20
CA VAL A 177 15.26 10.85 -0.11
C VAL A 177 13.80 11.13 0.17
N ARG A 178 12.88 10.44 -0.54
CA ARG A 178 11.44 10.58 -0.32
C ARG A 178 11.05 10.16 1.09
N SER A 179 11.50 9.00 1.54
CA SER A 179 11.26 8.49 2.89
C SER A 179 11.61 9.52 3.97
N PHE A 180 12.79 10.13 3.87
CA PHE A 180 13.22 11.17 4.80
C PHE A 180 12.33 12.43 4.74
N ARG A 181 12.02 12.91 3.53
CA ARG A 181 11.20 14.12 3.33
C ARG A 181 9.76 13.90 3.78
N SER A 182 9.18 12.76 3.44
CA SER A 182 7.79 12.43 3.80
C SER A 182 7.63 12.29 5.30
N ARG A 183 8.59 11.65 6.00
CA ARG A 183 8.60 11.57 7.46
C ARG A 183 8.65 12.96 8.09
N LYS A 184 9.55 13.85 7.62
CA LYS A 184 9.62 15.23 8.13
C LYS A 184 8.34 16.02 7.85
N LYS A 185 7.67 15.77 6.74
CA LYS A 185 6.39 16.41 6.42
C LYS A 185 5.30 15.96 7.38
N LEU A 186 5.19 14.65 7.65
CA LEU A 186 4.26 14.12 8.64
C LEU A 186 4.52 14.66 10.04
N GLU A 187 5.78 14.67 10.48
CA GLU A 187 6.18 15.25 11.76
C GLU A 187 5.72 16.70 11.90
N LYS A 188 5.95 17.52 10.86
CA LYS A 188 5.49 18.92 10.85
C LYS A 188 3.97 19.06 10.85
N LEU A 189 3.26 18.19 10.14
CA LEU A 189 1.79 18.22 10.13
C LEU A 189 1.23 17.90 11.50
N LEU A 190 1.73 16.85 12.14
CA LEU A 190 1.28 16.42 13.45
C LEU A 190 1.66 17.42 14.56
N THR A 191 2.89 17.97 14.54
CA THR A 191 3.32 18.95 15.56
C THR A 191 2.66 20.31 15.42
N ARG A 192 2.33 20.76 14.20
CA ARG A 192 1.61 22.04 14.00
C ARG A 192 0.19 21.99 14.51
N GLN A 193 -0.49 20.88 14.37
CA GLN A 193 -1.84 20.67 14.88
C GLN A 193 -1.85 20.63 16.42
N GLY A 194 -0.92 19.92 17.06
CA GLY A 194 -0.77 19.93 18.52
C GLY A 194 -0.32 21.27 19.12
N ALA A 195 0.24 22.19 18.30
CA ALA A 195 0.62 23.52 18.76
C ALA A 195 -0.51 24.56 18.61
N GLN A 196 -1.51 24.33 17.76
CA GLN A 196 -2.66 25.23 17.59
C GLN A 196 -3.67 25.08 18.73
N GLY A 197 -3.77 23.89 19.36
CA GLY A 197 -4.58 23.66 20.56
C GLY A 197 -4.09 24.39 21.83
N LYS A 198 -2.87 24.96 21.82
CA LYS A 198 -2.31 25.70 22.98
C LYS A 198 -2.55 27.21 22.98
N ARG A 199 -3.44 27.71 22.16
CA ARG A 199 -3.81 29.15 22.17
C ARG A 199 -5.18 29.37 22.80
N TRP A 200 -5.23 29.23 24.14
CA TRP A 200 -6.23 29.89 25.03
C TRP A 200 -5.61 30.22 26.37
#